data_709188261ccabff22a6a74f5e9d0a7b7
#
_entry.id   709188261ccabff22a6a74f5e9d0a7b7
#
_cell.length_a   1.000
_cell.length_b   1.000
_cell.length_c   1.000
_cell.angle_alpha   90.00
_cell.angle_beta   90.00
_cell.angle_gamma   90.00
#
_symmetry.space_group_name_H-M   'P 1'
#
loop_
_entity.id
_entity.type
_entity.pdbx_description
1 polymer ?
#
loop_
_entity_poly.entity_id
_entity_poly.type
_entity_poly.pdbx_seq_one_letter_code
_entity_poly.pdbx_strand_id
1 'polypeptide(L)'
;MSASRTKSGRPSRDGELFDMPLKESVAAAPVPGRLTVERLSSWPPSTEATGSLRHELDAFLLSVEGQRLGGFLAERIKQGATIFPPGPFRALELTPLESVRIVILGQDPYHGPGQAHGLAFSVPDGVPIPPSLRNILAELQRDLGVPMRRSGSLEAWAKQGVLLLNTCLTVEEGRPASHAGKGWDVLIGRILHAIVARSHPTVFMLWGAHAQSWRPIVDAGDGCRLILTCNHPSPLSARRPPKPFIGCGHFGQATRYLEQHGAGSLNW
;
A
#
# COMPACT_ATOMS: atom_id res chain seq x y z
N MET A 1 -63.40 -67.93 12.75
CA MET A 1 -64.23 -67.06 13.59
C MET A 1 -63.62 -65.64 13.44
N SER A 2 -64.23 -64.94 12.55
CA SER A 2 -65.13 -63.78 12.76
C SER A 2 -64.39 -62.68 13.51
N ALA A 3 -64.14 -61.65 12.98
CA ALA A 3 -64.76 -60.40 12.41
C ALA A 3 -63.89 -59.26 12.98
N SER A 4 -63.73 -58.11 12.54
CA SER A 4 -64.61 -57.10 11.96
C SER A 4 -63.75 -55.89 11.58
N ARG A 5 -64.06 -55.36 10.46
CA ARG A 5 -63.52 -54.08 9.98
C ARG A 5 -64.13 -52.88 10.71
N THR A 6 -63.36 -51.92 11.07
CA THR A 6 -63.86 -50.53 11.18
C THR A 6 -62.92 -49.56 10.49
N LYS A 7 -63.49 -48.79 9.55
CA LYS A 7 -62.92 -47.68 8.88
C LYS A 7 -62.88 -46.49 9.84
N SER A 8 -61.75 -45.69 9.84
CA SER A 8 -61.80 -44.34 10.34
C SER A 8 -61.01 -43.45 9.42
N GLY A 9 -61.61 -42.29 9.13
CA GLY A 9 -61.26 -41.39 8.08
C GLY A 9 -59.96 -40.61 8.28
N ARG A 10 -59.44 -40.15 7.19
CA ARG A 10 -58.38 -39.14 7.11
C ARG A 10 -58.94 -37.76 7.47
N PRO A 11 -58.23 -36.93 8.24
CA PRO A 11 -58.38 -35.50 8.19
C PRO A 11 -57.40 -34.89 7.14
N SER A 12 -57.90 -34.02 6.32
CA SER A 12 -57.21 -33.10 5.42
C SER A 12 -56.26 -32.21 6.23
N ARG A 13 -55.01 -32.15 5.81
CA ARG A 13 -54.09 -31.11 6.26
C ARG A 13 -54.03 -30.04 5.18
N ASP A 14 -54.74 -28.97 5.43
CA ASP A 14 -54.53 -27.68 4.74
C ASP A 14 -53.17 -27.15 5.09
N GLY A 15 -52.49 -26.60 4.05
CA GLY A 15 -51.13 -26.14 4.16
C GLY A 15 -51.00 -24.84 4.97
N GLU A 16 -50.21 -24.84 5.99
CA GLU A 16 -49.61 -23.64 6.51
C GLU A 16 -48.26 -23.45 5.80
N LEU A 17 -48.21 -22.49 4.89
CA LEU A 17 -46.98 -21.96 4.34
C LEU A 17 -46.19 -21.35 5.51
N PHE A 18 -45.10 -21.95 5.88
CA PHE A 18 -44.16 -21.37 6.83
C PHE A 18 -43.59 -20.10 6.23
N ASP A 19 -44.05 -18.97 6.77
CA ASP A 19 -43.46 -17.65 6.59
C ASP A 19 -42.10 -17.65 7.31
N MET A 20 -41.05 -18.00 6.57
CA MET A 20 -39.68 -17.85 7.09
C MET A 20 -39.36 -16.37 7.07
N PRO A 21 -39.05 -15.73 8.22
CA PRO A 21 -38.61 -14.36 8.23
C PRO A 21 -37.30 -14.27 7.39
N LEU A 22 -37.33 -13.38 6.38
CA LEU A 22 -36.15 -12.95 5.65
C LEU A 22 -35.05 -12.63 6.68
N LYS A 23 -33.96 -13.38 6.66
CA LYS A 23 -32.78 -13.05 7.46
C LYS A 23 -32.40 -11.61 7.12
N GLU A 24 -32.67 -10.70 8.03
CA GLU A 24 -32.04 -9.39 8.01
C GLU A 24 -30.55 -9.59 7.83
N SER A 25 -30.00 -9.00 6.76
CA SER A 25 -28.59 -8.95 6.50
C SER A 25 -27.95 -8.24 7.70
N VAL A 26 -27.39 -9.01 8.63
CA VAL A 26 -26.57 -8.47 9.72
C VAL A 26 -25.42 -7.73 9.03
N ALA A 27 -25.48 -6.41 9.07
CA ALA A 27 -24.39 -5.58 8.57
C ALA A 27 -23.10 -6.06 9.24
N ALA A 28 -22.17 -6.60 8.44
CA ALA A 28 -20.90 -7.09 8.96
C ALA A 28 -20.24 -5.97 9.78
N ALA A 29 -19.72 -6.33 10.96
CA ALA A 29 -19.01 -5.37 11.82
C ALA A 29 -17.94 -4.63 10.99
N PRO A 30 -17.77 -3.30 11.19
CA PRO A 30 -16.83 -2.52 10.39
C PRO A 30 -15.42 -3.11 10.51
N VAL A 31 -14.83 -3.51 9.38
CA VAL A 31 -13.45 -3.99 9.33
C VAL A 31 -12.53 -2.82 9.66
N PRO A 32 -11.71 -2.90 10.72
CA PRO A 32 -10.82 -1.82 11.10
C PRO A 32 -9.82 -1.48 9.98
N GLY A 33 -9.59 -0.20 9.75
CA GLY A 33 -8.56 0.25 8.82
C GLY A 33 -8.91 0.13 7.35
N ARG A 34 -10.21 0.10 6.97
CA ARG A 34 -10.66 0.14 5.57
C ARG A 34 -10.90 1.56 5.05
N LEU A 35 -10.80 1.72 3.74
CA LEU A 35 -11.25 2.92 3.03
C LEU A 35 -12.79 2.98 3.03
N THR A 36 -13.34 4.17 3.31
CA THR A 36 -14.81 4.41 3.27
C THR A 36 -15.14 5.50 2.26
N VAL A 37 -16.42 5.64 1.91
CA VAL A 37 -16.89 6.68 1.00
C VAL A 37 -16.63 8.08 1.57
N GLU A 38 -16.79 8.27 2.89
CA GLU A 38 -16.52 9.55 3.56
C GLU A 38 -15.05 9.91 3.46
N ARG A 39 -14.14 8.94 3.63
CA ARG A 39 -12.70 9.16 3.44
C ARG A 39 -12.35 9.46 1.99
N LEU A 40 -12.97 8.77 1.04
CA LEU A 40 -12.79 9.05 -0.38
C LEU A 40 -13.24 10.47 -0.74
N SER A 41 -14.36 10.93 -0.16
CA SER A 41 -14.90 12.28 -0.39
C SER A 41 -14.04 13.39 0.26
N SER A 42 -13.18 13.06 1.23
CA SER A 42 -12.25 14.00 1.86
C SER A 42 -10.91 14.14 1.14
N TRP A 43 -10.74 13.50 -0.02
CA TRP A 43 -9.52 13.64 -0.82
C TRP A 43 -9.44 14.99 -1.54
N PRO A 44 -8.23 15.51 -1.75
CA PRO A 44 -6.93 15.09 -1.21
C PRO A 44 -6.74 15.51 0.25
N PRO A 45 -5.69 15.00 0.94
CA PRO A 45 -5.29 15.49 2.25
C PRO A 45 -5.02 17.00 2.26
N SER A 46 -4.98 17.63 3.44
CA SER A 46 -4.75 19.07 3.55
C SER A 46 -3.39 19.49 2.93
N THR A 47 -3.29 20.74 2.52
CA THR A 47 -2.04 21.31 1.99
C THR A 47 -0.91 21.26 3.02
N GLU A 48 -1.22 21.45 4.30
CA GLU A 48 -0.24 21.34 5.39
C GLU A 48 0.39 19.96 5.47
N ALA A 49 -0.40 18.90 5.16
CA ALA A 49 0.11 17.52 5.19
C ALA A 49 0.92 17.14 3.93
N THR A 50 0.57 17.68 2.77
CA THR A 50 1.16 17.23 1.47
C THR A 50 2.18 18.21 0.87
N GLY A 51 2.30 19.42 1.40
CA GLY A 51 3.23 20.43 0.89
C GLY A 51 3.02 20.71 -0.59
N SER A 52 4.09 20.89 -1.33
CA SER A 52 4.04 21.18 -2.78
C SER A 52 3.52 20.02 -3.65
N LEU A 53 3.46 18.77 -3.14
CA LEU A 53 2.77 17.67 -3.83
C LEU A 53 1.25 17.88 -3.94
N ARG A 54 0.69 18.82 -3.19
CA ARG A 54 -0.73 19.18 -3.30
C ARG A 54 -1.15 19.51 -4.72
N HIS A 55 -0.31 20.26 -5.45
CA HIS A 55 -0.58 20.59 -6.84
C HIS A 55 -0.72 19.35 -7.73
N GLU A 56 0.17 18.39 -7.58
CA GLU A 56 0.13 17.11 -8.34
C GLU A 56 -1.09 16.27 -7.97
N LEU A 57 -1.47 16.27 -6.70
CA LEU A 57 -2.67 15.58 -6.23
C LEU A 57 -3.94 16.20 -6.80
N ASP A 58 -4.08 17.53 -6.73
CA ASP A 58 -5.24 18.24 -7.27
C ASP A 58 -5.35 18.05 -8.79
N ALA A 59 -4.24 18.24 -9.51
CA ALA A 59 -4.20 18.04 -10.96
C ALA A 59 -4.56 16.59 -11.36
N PHE A 60 -4.14 15.58 -10.58
CA PHE A 60 -4.51 14.21 -10.81
C PHE A 60 -6.00 13.98 -10.52
N LEU A 61 -6.52 14.39 -9.36
CA LEU A 61 -7.91 14.16 -8.98
C LEU A 61 -8.90 14.85 -9.92
N LEU A 62 -8.51 15.96 -10.53
CA LEU A 62 -9.30 16.65 -11.56
C LEU A 62 -9.15 16.02 -12.95
N SER A 63 -8.16 15.17 -13.18
CA SER A 63 -7.96 14.49 -14.47
C SER A 63 -9.00 13.40 -14.74
N VAL A 64 -9.11 12.98 -16.00
CA VAL A 64 -9.99 11.89 -16.40
C VAL A 64 -9.64 10.59 -15.67
N GLU A 65 -8.36 10.31 -15.49
CA GLU A 65 -7.85 9.12 -14.79
C GLU A 65 -8.19 9.16 -13.30
N GLY A 66 -8.03 10.30 -12.64
CA GLY A 66 -8.37 10.50 -11.23
C GLY A 66 -9.88 10.35 -10.98
N GLN A 67 -10.70 10.95 -11.86
CA GLN A 67 -12.16 10.82 -11.80
C GLN A 67 -12.63 9.36 -12.01
N ARG A 68 -12.04 8.65 -12.97
CA ARG A 68 -12.34 7.23 -13.21
C ARG A 68 -11.93 6.36 -12.02
N LEU A 69 -10.76 6.61 -11.45
CA LEU A 69 -10.29 5.90 -10.25
C LEU A 69 -11.24 6.14 -9.06
N GLY A 70 -11.61 7.40 -8.79
CA GLY A 70 -12.55 7.75 -7.73
C GLY A 70 -13.90 7.04 -7.90
N GLY A 71 -14.47 7.08 -9.11
CA GLY A 71 -15.71 6.38 -9.45
C GLY A 71 -15.59 4.86 -9.28
N PHE A 72 -14.48 4.26 -9.74
CA PHE A 72 -14.21 2.84 -9.56
C PHE A 72 -14.18 2.46 -8.07
N LEU A 73 -13.43 3.19 -7.24
CA LEU A 73 -13.32 2.91 -5.81
C LEU A 73 -14.67 3.05 -5.09
N ALA A 74 -15.42 4.11 -5.39
CA ALA A 74 -16.76 4.33 -4.84
C ALA A 74 -17.72 3.19 -5.18
N GLU A 75 -17.72 2.74 -6.43
CA GLU A 75 -18.57 1.62 -6.86
C GLU A 75 -18.17 0.31 -6.19
N ARG A 76 -16.87 0.02 -6.06
CA ARG A 76 -16.39 -1.18 -5.34
C ARG A 76 -16.80 -1.17 -3.86
N ILE A 77 -16.68 -0.01 -3.19
CA ILE A 77 -17.12 0.14 -1.79
C ILE A 77 -18.63 -0.09 -1.69
N LYS A 78 -19.42 0.47 -2.59
CA LYS A 78 -20.88 0.30 -2.66
C LYS A 78 -21.29 -1.18 -2.87
N GLN A 79 -20.51 -1.91 -3.65
CA GLN A 79 -20.69 -3.37 -3.87
C GLN A 79 -20.20 -4.21 -2.67
N GLY A 80 -19.77 -3.60 -1.56
CA GLY A 80 -19.34 -4.28 -0.34
C GLY A 80 -17.88 -4.71 -0.33
N ALA A 81 -17.05 -4.28 -1.29
CA ALA A 81 -15.62 -4.59 -1.26
C ALA A 81 -14.93 -3.90 -0.07
N THR A 82 -14.11 -4.64 0.65
CA THR A 82 -13.20 -4.10 1.66
C THR A 82 -11.92 -3.64 0.97
N ILE A 83 -11.61 -2.35 1.05
CA ILE A 83 -10.45 -1.73 0.40
C ILE A 83 -9.47 -1.19 1.44
N PHE A 84 -8.19 -1.47 1.28
CA PHE A 84 -7.09 -1.00 2.10
C PHE A 84 -6.12 -0.10 1.30
N PRO A 85 -5.37 0.78 1.98
CA PRO A 85 -5.48 1.24 3.36
C PRO A 85 -6.59 2.28 3.54
N PRO A 86 -6.91 2.67 4.80
CA PRO A 86 -7.88 3.73 5.09
C PRO A 86 -7.41 5.12 4.63
N GLY A 87 -6.09 5.34 4.58
CA GLY A 87 -5.44 6.59 4.16
C GLY A 87 -4.36 6.29 3.12
N PRO A 88 -4.70 6.26 1.81
CA PRO A 88 -3.74 5.88 0.76
C PRO A 88 -2.63 6.90 0.54
N PHE A 89 -2.80 8.16 0.97
CA PHE A 89 -1.82 9.23 0.82
C PHE A 89 -0.85 9.39 2.00
N ARG A 90 -0.89 8.49 2.99
CA ARG A 90 -0.08 8.58 4.21
C ARG A 90 1.42 8.78 3.94
N ALA A 91 1.96 8.14 2.90
CA ALA A 91 3.36 8.31 2.50
C ALA A 91 3.67 9.77 2.12
N LEU A 92 2.75 10.45 1.43
CA LEU A 92 2.90 11.84 0.99
C LEU A 92 2.70 12.82 2.15
N GLU A 93 1.83 12.47 3.11
CA GLU A 93 1.61 13.26 4.33
C GLU A 93 2.82 13.26 5.25
N LEU A 94 3.50 12.11 5.39
CA LEU A 94 4.66 11.97 6.27
C LEU A 94 5.97 12.41 5.62
N THR A 95 6.02 12.42 4.28
CA THR A 95 7.21 12.77 3.49
C THR A 95 6.82 13.77 2.41
N PRO A 96 6.62 15.06 2.75
CA PRO A 96 6.37 16.11 1.76
C PRO A 96 7.54 16.22 0.78
N LEU A 97 7.28 16.72 -0.45
CA LEU A 97 8.23 16.75 -1.55
C LEU A 97 9.59 17.33 -1.14
N GLU A 98 9.57 18.41 -0.38
CA GLU A 98 10.75 19.16 0.04
C GLU A 98 11.67 18.33 0.94
N SER A 99 11.11 17.39 1.69
CA SER A 99 11.84 16.53 2.63
C SER A 99 12.32 15.22 2.00
N VAL A 100 11.91 14.89 0.77
CA VAL A 100 12.28 13.63 0.13
C VAL A 100 13.79 13.54 -0.08
N ARG A 101 14.41 12.54 0.56
CA ARG A 101 15.84 12.19 0.43
C ARG A 101 16.03 10.80 -0.17
N ILE A 102 15.13 9.89 0.15
CA ILE A 102 15.14 8.51 -0.38
C ILE A 102 13.73 8.18 -0.90
N VAL A 103 13.66 7.47 -2.01
CA VAL A 103 12.43 6.89 -2.54
C VAL A 103 12.57 5.37 -2.56
N ILE A 104 11.64 4.69 -1.90
CA ILE A 104 11.52 3.22 -1.95
C ILE A 104 10.16 2.89 -2.55
N LEU A 105 10.15 2.24 -3.73
CA LEU A 105 8.92 1.89 -4.42
C LEU A 105 8.47 0.47 -4.05
N GLY A 106 7.23 0.38 -3.51
CA GLY A 106 6.48 -0.87 -3.40
C GLY A 106 5.54 -1.07 -4.59
N GLN A 107 4.90 -2.23 -4.69
CA GLN A 107 3.91 -2.51 -5.73
C GLN A 107 2.53 -2.05 -5.31
N ASP A 108 1.93 -2.72 -4.35
CA ASP A 108 0.61 -2.48 -3.79
C ASP A 108 0.61 -2.66 -2.26
N PRO A 109 -0.41 -2.17 -1.56
CA PRO A 109 -0.51 -2.34 -0.11
C PRO A 109 -0.68 -3.81 0.29
N TYR A 110 -0.36 -4.15 1.54
CA TYR A 110 -0.77 -5.41 2.11
C TYR A 110 -2.30 -5.53 2.09
N HIS A 111 -2.80 -6.71 1.70
CA HIS A 111 -4.22 -6.96 1.49
C HIS A 111 -4.92 -7.68 2.64
N GLY A 112 -4.22 -7.90 3.77
CA GLY A 112 -4.80 -8.44 5.00
C GLY A 112 -5.35 -7.35 5.91
N PRO A 113 -6.39 -7.67 6.72
CA PRO A 113 -6.97 -6.72 7.66
C PRO A 113 -5.94 -6.11 8.62
N GLY A 114 -5.95 -4.80 8.79
CA GLY A 114 -5.08 -4.08 9.72
C GLY A 114 -3.60 -4.01 9.34
N GLN A 115 -3.18 -4.57 8.20
CA GLN A 115 -1.77 -4.57 7.79
C GLN A 115 -1.35 -3.28 7.08
N ALA A 116 -2.13 -2.82 6.10
CA ALA A 116 -1.78 -1.63 5.33
C ALA A 116 -2.18 -0.35 6.05
N HIS A 117 -1.24 0.59 6.14
CA HIS A 117 -1.47 1.92 6.73
C HIS A 117 -0.95 3.07 5.84
N GLY A 118 -0.77 2.81 4.54
CA GLY A 118 -0.43 3.83 3.55
C GLY A 118 1.07 4.06 3.32
N LEU A 119 1.93 3.22 3.89
CA LEU A 119 3.39 3.20 3.64
C LEU A 119 3.79 1.87 3.01
N ALA A 120 4.58 1.91 1.94
CA ALA A 120 5.11 0.70 1.31
C ALA A 120 5.96 -0.12 2.29
N PHE A 121 5.80 -1.44 2.28
CA PHE A 121 6.48 -2.42 3.14
C PHE A 121 6.17 -2.34 4.63
N SER A 122 5.56 -1.27 5.13
CA SER A 122 5.32 -1.01 6.55
C SER A 122 3.99 -1.61 7.03
N VAL A 123 3.95 -1.99 8.30
CA VAL A 123 2.72 -2.35 9.02
C VAL A 123 2.65 -1.56 10.34
N PRO A 124 1.46 -1.33 10.90
CA PRO A 124 1.32 -0.69 12.21
C PRO A 124 2.04 -1.44 13.33
N ASP A 125 2.36 -0.74 14.43
CA ASP A 125 2.86 -1.38 15.64
C ASP A 125 1.89 -2.45 16.15
N GLY A 126 2.45 -3.57 16.65
CA GLY A 126 1.67 -4.71 17.13
C GLY A 126 1.20 -5.68 16.03
N VAL A 127 1.32 -5.32 14.77
CA VAL A 127 1.03 -6.22 13.65
C VAL A 127 2.23 -7.12 13.37
N PRO A 128 2.05 -8.44 13.14
CA PRO A 128 3.14 -9.34 12.78
C PRO A 128 3.92 -8.85 11.56
N ILE A 129 5.25 -8.85 11.66
CA ILE A 129 6.14 -8.36 10.60
C ILE A 129 6.04 -9.28 9.37
N PRO A 130 5.59 -8.74 8.20
CA PRO A 130 5.48 -9.54 6.97
C PRO A 130 6.83 -10.03 6.45
N PRO A 131 6.86 -11.12 5.66
CA PRO A 131 8.10 -11.75 5.22
C PRO A 131 9.06 -10.83 4.44
N SER A 132 8.54 -9.94 3.57
CA SER A 132 9.36 -8.98 2.84
C SER A 132 9.99 -7.95 3.78
N LEU A 133 9.22 -7.41 4.73
CA LEU A 133 9.73 -6.47 5.73
C LEU A 133 10.77 -7.12 6.64
N ARG A 134 10.58 -8.39 7.01
CA ARG A 134 11.58 -9.13 7.79
C ARG A 134 12.92 -9.20 7.07
N ASN A 135 12.92 -9.44 5.76
CA ASN A 135 14.14 -9.43 4.95
C ASN A 135 14.75 -8.00 4.86
N ILE A 136 13.93 -6.96 4.77
CA ILE A 136 14.39 -5.56 4.81
C ILE A 136 15.13 -5.27 6.11
N LEU A 137 14.53 -5.63 7.25
CA LEU A 137 15.14 -5.41 8.56
C LEU A 137 16.41 -6.27 8.78
N ALA A 138 16.43 -7.50 8.25
CA ALA A 138 17.61 -8.36 8.29
C ALA A 138 18.77 -7.79 7.46
N GLU A 139 18.48 -7.26 6.27
CA GLU A 139 19.49 -6.59 5.44
C GLU A 139 19.98 -5.29 6.09
N LEU A 140 19.11 -4.51 6.69
CA LEU A 140 19.46 -3.32 7.44
C LEU A 140 20.46 -3.65 8.58
N GLN A 141 20.12 -4.66 9.38
CA GLN A 141 21.01 -5.15 10.46
C GLN A 141 22.36 -5.61 9.91
N ARG A 142 22.36 -6.39 8.83
CA ARG A 142 23.57 -6.89 8.18
C ARG A 142 24.46 -5.76 7.64
N ASP A 143 23.86 -4.77 7.00
CA ASP A 143 24.56 -3.70 6.28
C ASP A 143 25.14 -2.65 7.23
N LEU A 144 24.36 -2.23 8.24
CA LEU A 144 24.73 -1.14 9.15
C LEU A 144 25.13 -1.60 10.55
N GLY A 145 24.99 -2.87 10.89
CA GLY A 145 25.28 -3.38 12.25
C GLY A 145 24.29 -2.90 13.32
N VAL A 146 23.17 -2.30 12.93
CA VAL A 146 22.15 -1.82 13.87
C VAL A 146 21.32 -2.98 14.46
N PRO A 147 20.80 -2.85 15.70
CA PRO A 147 19.96 -3.89 16.27
C PRO A 147 18.71 -4.16 15.44
N MET A 148 18.28 -5.44 15.38
CA MET A 148 17.03 -5.81 14.73
C MET A 148 15.84 -5.11 15.38
N ARG A 149 15.05 -4.40 14.59
CA ARG A 149 13.84 -3.73 15.08
C ARG A 149 12.74 -4.75 15.40
N ARG A 150 12.02 -4.53 16.49
CA ARG A 150 10.86 -5.35 16.89
C ARG A 150 9.56 -4.84 16.29
N SER A 151 9.49 -3.56 15.93
CA SER A 151 8.34 -2.93 15.28
C SER A 151 8.42 -3.09 13.77
N GLY A 152 7.27 -3.35 13.13
CA GLY A 152 7.10 -3.30 11.68
C GLY A 152 6.76 -1.91 11.15
N SER A 153 6.63 -0.90 12.01
CA SER A 153 6.33 0.46 11.59
C SER A 153 7.60 1.17 11.07
N LEU A 154 7.52 1.67 9.84
CA LEU A 154 8.56 2.46 9.20
C LEU A 154 8.24 3.97 9.20
N GLU A 155 7.27 4.42 9.98
CA GLU A 155 6.91 5.85 10.07
C GLU A 155 8.09 6.73 10.47
N ALA A 156 8.99 6.23 11.33
CA ALA A 156 10.20 6.96 11.71
C ALA A 156 11.13 7.23 10.51
N TRP A 157 11.16 6.34 9.52
CA TRP A 157 11.89 6.55 8.27
C TRP A 157 11.18 7.61 7.40
N ALA A 158 9.85 7.49 7.25
CA ALA A 158 9.06 8.44 6.47
C ALA A 158 9.24 9.88 6.98
N LYS A 159 9.17 10.09 8.30
CA LYS A 159 9.39 11.40 8.95
C LYS A 159 10.81 11.97 8.75
N GLN A 160 11.77 11.13 8.36
CA GLN A 160 13.12 11.54 8.05
C GLN A 160 13.38 11.72 6.55
N GLY A 161 12.34 11.69 5.71
CA GLY A 161 12.47 11.90 4.26
C GLY A 161 12.65 10.62 3.44
N VAL A 162 12.31 9.46 3.99
CA VAL A 162 12.22 8.20 3.22
C VAL A 162 10.80 8.05 2.70
N LEU A 163 10.56 8.38 1.43
CA LEU A 163 9.27 8.21 0.78
C LEU A 163 9.02 6.72 0.48
N LEU A 164 8.20 6.09 1.31
CA LEU A 164 7.77 4.69 1.20
C LEU A 164 6.49 4.61 0.36
N LEU A 165 6.63 4.60 -0.96
CA LEU A 165 5.54 4.81 -1.90
C LEU A 165 5.19 3.54 -2.66
N ASN A 166 3.95 3.06 -2.57
CA ASN A 166 3.44 2.04 -3.47
C ASN A 166 3.07 2.64 -4.84
N THR A 167 3.23 1.88 -5.91
CA THR A 167 2.82 2.32 -7.25
C THR A 167 1.32 2.14 -7.50
N CYS A 168 0.66 1.34 -6.67
CA CYS A 168 -0.79 1.27 -6.54
C CYS A 168 -1.14 1.54 -5.09
N LEU A 169 -1.93 2.59 -4.80
CA LEU A 169 -2.14 3.05 -3.42
C LEU A 169 -3.28 2.36 -2.70
N THR A 170 -4.08 1.53 -3.39
CA THR A 170 -5.21 0.81 -2.80
C THR A 170 -5.26 -0.64 -3.29
N VAL A 171 -5.88 -1.52 -2.50
CA VAL A 171 -6.05 -2.94 -2.81
C VAL A 171 -7.32 -3.49 -2.16
N GLU A 172 -8.00 -4.47 -2.76
CA GLU A 172 -9.10 -5.20 -2.12
C GLU A 172 -8.56 -6.28 -1.19
N GLU A 173 -9.29 -6.54 -0.11
CA GLU A 173 -8.99 -7.60 0.85
C GLU A 173 -8.79 -8.95 0.15
N GLY A 174 -7.69 -9.64 0.47
CA GLY A 174 -7.35 -10.95 -0.07
C GLY A 174 -7.01 -10.98 -1.57
N ARG A 175 -6.99 -9.84 -2.28
CA ARG A 175 -6.83 -9.78 -3.75
C ARG A 175 -5.65 -8.88 -4.16
N PRO A 176 -4.41 -9.39 -4.09
CA PRO A 176 -3.24 -8.60 -4.50
C PRO A 176 -3.38 -8.12 -5.94
N ALA A 177 -2.85 -6.94 -6.23
CA ALA A 177 -2.91 -6.25 -7.53
C ALA A 177 -4.33 -5.97 -8.08
N SER A 178 -5.39 -6.06 -7.27
CA SER A 178 -6.78 -5.84 -7.71
C SER A 178 -7.04 -4.46 -8.29
N HIS A 179 -6.26 -3.46 -7.92
CA HIS A 179 -6.37 -2.09 -8.43
C HIS A 179 -5.23 -1.67 -9.37
N ALA A 180 -4.39 -2.63 -9.81
CA ALA A 180 -3.36 -2.36 -10.81
C ALA A 180 -4.00 -1.86 -12.13
N GLY A 181 -3.39 -0.83 -12.76
CA GLY A 181 -3.88 -0.22 -13.99
C GLY A 181 -5.23 0.49 -13.87
N LYS A 182 -5.64 0.88 -12.65
CA LYS A 182 -6.87 1.66 -12.43
C LYS A 182 -6.62 3.17 -12.37
N GLY A 183 -5.39 3.64 -12.62
CA GLY A 183 -5.04 5.05 -12.73
C GLY A 183 -4.08 5.55 -11.64
N TRP A 184 -3.75 4.74 -10.62
CA TRP A 184 -2.75 5.11 -9.62
C TRP A 184 -1.38 5.40 -10.23
N ASP A 185 -0.99 4.65 -11.27
CA ASP A 185 0.25 4.80 -12.03
C ASP A 185 0.44 6.22 -12.60
N VAL A 186 -0.64 6.87 -13.02
CA VAL A 186 -0.60 8.27 -13.50
C VAL A 186 -0.17 9.21 -12.38
N LEU A 187 -0.76 9.08 -11.18
CA LEU A 187 -0.37 9.89 -10.03
C LEU A 187 1.08 9.63 -9.62
N ILE A 188 1.49 8.36 -9.55
CA ILE A 188 2.86 8.01 -9.17
C ILE A 188 3.87 8.55 -10.19
N GLY A 189 3.55 8.49 -11.47
CA GLY A 189 4.37 9.13 -12.52
C GLY A 189 4.56 10.63 -12.28
N ARG A 190 3.48 11.38 -11.99
CA ARG A 190 3.54 12.81 -11.65
C ARG A 190 4.42 13.08 -10.43
N ILE A 191 4.24 12.32 -9.35
CA ILE A 191 5.04 12.45 -8.12
C ILE A 191 6.52 12.20 -8.41
N LEU A 192 6.85 11.13 -9.14
CA LEU A 192 8.24 10.83 -9.50
C LEU A 192 8.84 11.93 -10.38
N HIS A 193 8.11 12.46 -11.37
CA HIS A 193 8.56 13.60 -12.16
C HIS A 193 8.82 14.83 -11.29
N ALA A 194 7.94 15.16 -10.34
CA ALA A 194 8.16 16.25 -9.41
C ALA A 194 9.42 16.06 -8.56
N ILE A 195 9.68 14.81 -8.12
CA ILE A 195 10.88 14.49 -7.33
C ILE A 195 12.15 14.64 -8.18
N VAL A 196 12.18 14.09 -9.39
CA VAL A 196 13.39 14.11 -10.24
C VAL A 196 13.68 15.49 -10.84
N ALA A 197 12.70 16.37 -10.92
CA ALA A 197 12.86 17.76 -11.34
C ALA A 197 13.60 18.63 -10.30
N ARG A 198 13.79 18.13 -9.07
CA ARG A 198 14.47 18.86 -8.00
C ARG A 198 15.99 18.71 -8.12
N SER A 199 16.72 19.77 -7.77
CA SER A 199 18.18 19.74 -7.66
C SER A 199 18.68 19.04 -6.38
N HIS A 200 17.78 18.55 -5.52
CA HIS A 200 18.13 17.99 -4.21
C HIS A 200 18.67 16.56 -4.35
N PRO A 201 19.79 16.20 -3.65
CA PRO A 201 20.31 14.85 -3.69
C PRO A 201 19.25 13.83 -3.26
N THR A 202 18.96 12.86 -4.13
CA THR A 202 17.90 11.87 -3.88
C THR A 202 18.39 10.47 -4.22
N VAL A 203 18.11 9.50 -3.35
CA VAL A 203 18.41 8.09 -3.58
C VAL A 203 17.15 7.34 -3.97
N PHE A 204 17.18 6.58 -5.06
CA PHE A 204 16.09 5.70 -5.46
C PHE A 204 16.49 4.25 -5.22
N MET A 205 15.77 3.56 -4.34
CA MET A 205 15.93 2.13 -4.06
C MET A 205 14.84 1.36 -4.79
N LEU A 206 15.17 0.79 -5.96
CA LEU A 206 14.26 0.09 -6.84
C LEU A 206 14.44 -1.42 -6.68
N TRP A 207 13.67 -2.02 -5.78
CA TRP A 207 13.76 -3.42 -5.41
C TRP A 207 12.79 -4.29 -6.21
N GLY A 208 13.34 -5.15 -7.08
CA GLY A 208 12.58 -6.04 -7.96
C GLY A 208 12.16 -5.40 -9.28
N ALA A 209 11.74 -6.25 -10.22
CA ALA A 209 11.44 -5.84 -11.61
C ALA A 209 10.34 -4.76 -11.68
N HIS A 210 9.31 -4.87 -10.84
CA HIS A 210 8.21 -3.89 -10.83
C HIS A 210 8.70 -2.49 -10.44
N ALA A 211 9.49 -2.34 -9.36
CA ALA A 211 10.06 -1.04 -9.01
C ALA A 211 11.04 -0.54 -10.08
N GLN A 212 11.83 -1.44 -10.69
CA GLN A 212 12.79 -1.10 -11.73
C GLN A 212 12.13 -0.68 -13.05
N SER A 213 10.88 -1.06 -13.33
CA SER A 213 10.15 -0.58 -14.52
C SER A 213 9.89 0.93 -14.50
N TRP A 214 10.01 1.60 -13.34
CA TRP A 214 9.90 3.05 -13.20
C TRP A 214 11.23 3.79 -13.45
N ARG A 215 12.31 3.05 -13.66
CA ARG A 215 13.64 3.61 -13.92
C ARG A 215 13.69 4.63 -15.05
N PRO A 216 12.98 4.49 -16.19
CA PRO A 216 13.00 5.51 -17.25
C PRO A 216 12.60 6.90 -16.77
N ILE A 217 11.62 7.02 -15.86
CA ILE A 217 11.24 8.32 -15.28
C ILE A 217 12.35 8.83 -14.36
N VAL A 218 12.93 7.95 -13.55
CA VAL A 218 14.00 8.32 -12.63
C VAL A 218 15.27 8.76 -13.39
N ASP A 219 15.60 8.10 -14.50
CA ASP A 219 16.76 8.44 -15.33
C ASP A 219 16.59 9.76 -16.10
N ALA A 220 15.36 10.17 -16.39
CA ALA A 220 15.07 11.35 -17.22
C ALA A 220 15.34 12.71 -16.55
N GLY A 221 15.52 12.77 -15.24
CA GLY A 221 15.84 14.03 -14.55
C GLY A 221 17.33 14.39 -14.64
N ASP A 222 17.67 15.65 -14.47
CA ASP A 222 19.04 16.18 -14.51
C ASP A 222 19.67 16.35 -13.11
N GLY A 223 18.92 16.08 -12.05
CA GLY A 223 19.32 16.28 -10.66
C GLY A 223 20.34 15.25 -10.13
N CYS A 224 20.96 15.60 -9.00
CA CYS A 224 21.89 14.73 -8.27
C CYS A 224 21.14 13.54 -7.67
N ARG A 225 21.39 12.31 -8.17
CA ARG A 225 20.71 11.11 -7.71
C ARG A 225 21.60 9.88 -7.70
N LEU A 226 21.25 8.95 -6.82
CA LEU A 226 21.80 7.59 -6.77
C LEU A 226 20.66 6.59 -7.01
N ILE A 227 20.83 5.68 -7.98
CA ILE A 227 19.83 4.63 -8.28
C ILE A 227 20.42 3.28 -7.88
N LEU A 228 19.79 2.64 -6.90
CA LEU A 228 20.18 1.36 -6.36
C LEU A 228 19.18 0.28 -6.75
N THR A 229 19.63 -0.77 -7.42
CA THR A 229 18.77 -1.84 -7.93
C THR A 229 19.23 -3.22 -7.47
N CYS A 230 18.29 -4.02 -6.97
CA CYS A 230 18.48 -5.43 -6.64
C CYS A 230 17.15 -6.20 -6.79
N ASN A 231 17.15 -7.49 -6.49
CA ASN A 231 15.92 -8.28 -6.45
C ASN A 231 14.95 -7.78 -5.36
N HIS A 232 13.69 -8.19 -5.46
CA HIS A 232 12.67 -7.83 -4.47
C HIS A 232 12.95 -8.52 -3.11
N PRO A 233 12.66 -7.88 -1.96
CA PRO A 233 12.90 -8.44 -0.62
C PRO A 233 12.00 -9.62 -0.25
N SER A 234 11.08 -10.06 -1.11
CA SER A 234 10.25 -11.24 -0.81
C SER A 234 11.09 -12.52 -0.63
N PRO A 235 10.64 -13.47 0.21
CA PRO A 235 11.36 -14.75 0.38
C PRO A 235 11.63 -15.48 -0.94
N LEU A 236 10.79 -15.27 -1.95
CA LEU A 236 10.92 -15.90 -3.26
C LEU A 236 12.12 -15.41 -4.07
N SER A 237 12.66 -14.21 -3.78
CA SER A 237 13.70 -13.58 -4.59
C SER A 237 14.84 -12.94 -3.80
N ALA A 238 14.68 -12.71 -2.51
CA ALA A 238 15.65 -11.96 -1.71
C ALA A 238 17.08 -12.51 -1.75
N ARG A 239 17.26 -13.80 -1.99
CA ARG A 239 18.57 -14.47 -2.06
C ARG A 239 18.95 -14.97 -3.47
N ARG A 240 18.12 -14.68 -4.47
CA ARG A 240 18.35 -15.18 -5.84
C ARG A 240 19.44 -14.37 -6.56
N PRO A 241 20.39 -15.04 -7.28
CA PRO A 241 21.31 -14.37 -8.19
C PRO A 241 20.53 -13.76 -9.37
N PRO A 242 21.10 -12.82 -10.17
CA PRO A 242 22.47 -12.30 -10.03
C PRO A 242 22.60 -11.16 -9.02
N LYS A 243 21.50 -10.52 -8.58
CA LYS A 243 21.51 -9.34 -7.70
C LYS A 243 20.60 -9.57 -6.50
N PRO A 244 20.96 -10.41 -5.53
CA PRO A 244 20.15 -10.68 -4.35
C PRO A 244 19.88 -9.39 -3.56
N PHE A 245 18.74 -9.32 -2.89
CA PHE A 245 18.41 -8.26 -1.96
C PHE A 245 19.28 -8.35 -0.69
N ILE A 246 19.41 -9.57 -0.13
CA ILE A 246 20.27 -9.81 1.02
C ILE A 246 21.74 -9.73 0.55
N GLY A 247 22.46 -8.79 1.11
CA GLY A 247 23.83 -8.47 0.74
C GLY A 247 23.96 -7.28 -0.22
N CYS A 248 22.87 -6.60 -0.59
CA CYS A 248 22.92 -5.48 -1.53
C CYS A 248 23.61 -4.22 -0.96
N GLY A 249 23.62 -4.02 0.36
CA GLY A 249 24.27 -2.88 1.02
C GLY A 249 23.66 -1.52 0.68
N HIS A 250 22.40 -1.47 0.31
CA HIS A 250 21.75 -0.25 -0.17
C HIS A 250 21.60 0.81 0.93
N PHE A 251 21.40 0.42 2.18
CA PHE A 251 21.25 1.35 3.29
C PHE A 251 22.55 2.12 3.55
N GLY A 252 23.68 1.43 3.61
CA GLY A 252 25.00 2.05 3.76
C GLY A 252 25.39 2.90 2.54
N GLN A 253 25.08 2.44 1.31
CA GLN A 253 25.33 3.22 0.10
C GLN A 253 24.51 4.52 0.10
N ALA A 254 23.21 4.46 0.46
CA ALA A 254 22.34 5.62 0.55
C ALA A 254 22.82 6.62 1.60
N THR A 255 23.17 6.15 2.79
CA THR A 255 23.67 7.01 3.88
C THR A 255 24.93 7.75 3.44
N ARG A 256 25.94 7.05 2.91
CA ARG A 256 27.17 7.68 2.41
C ARG A 256 26.91 8.69 1.30
N TYR A 257 26.03 8.36 0.35
CA TYR A 257 25.69 9.28 -0.73
C TYR A 257 25.07 10.58 -0.21
N LEU A 258 24.09 10.50 0.70
CA LEU A 258 23.42 11.66 1.26
C LEU A 258 24.40 12.53 2.08
N GLU A 259 25.29 11.93 2.87
CA GLU A 259 26.32 12.63 3.64
C GLU A 259 27.30 13.35 2.72
N GLN A 260 27.81 12.69 1.68
CA GLN A 260 28.72 13.27 0.69
C GLN A 260 28.12 14.46 -0.07
N HIS A 261 26.80 14.52 -0.20
CA HIS A 261 26.10 15.60 -0.90
C HIS A 261 25.41 16.59 0.05
N GLY A 262 25.78 16.58 1.35
CA GLY A 262 25.28 17.56 2.33
C GLY A 262 23.79 17.40 2.71
N ALA A 263 23.17 16.26 2.38
CA ALA A 263 21.76 16.00 2.70
C ALA A 263 21.58 15.38 4.10
N GLY A 264 22.66 15.24 4.87
CA GLY A 264 22.67 14.70 6.24
C GLY A 264 22.51 13.17 6.30
N SER A 265 22.66 12.61 7.51
CA SER A 265 22.49 11.18 7.80
C SER A 265 21.02 10.81 8.03
N LEU A 266 20.74 9.52 8.06
CA LEU A 266 19.46 8.91 8.44
C LEU A 266 19.66 8.00 9.65
N ASN A 267 18.71 8.05 10.55
CA ASN A 267 18.61 7.08 11.64
C ASN A 267 17.64 5.97 11.21
N TRP A 268 18.19 4.87 10.73
CA TRP A 268 17.43 3.74 10.20
C TRP A 268 16.70 2.90 11.25
#